data_b26dc6744cee32c0b09ef9be8b4a6742
#
_entry.id   b26dc6744cee32c0b09ef9be8b4a6742
#
_cell.length_a   1.000
_cell.length_b   1.000
_cell.length_c   1.000
_cell.angle_alpha   90.00
_cell.angle_beta   90.00
_cell.angle_gamma   90.00
#
_symmetry.space_group_name_H-M   'P 1'
#
loop_
_entity.id
_entity.type
_entity.pdbx_description
1 polymer ?
#
loop_
_entity_poly.entity_id
_entity_poly.type
_entity_poly.pdbx_seq_one_letter_code
_entity_poly.pdbx_strand_id
1 'polypeptide(L)'
;RLPFPVKEADDKESIRPGTLYFAPSGYHLSVETDRTLSLSQEDRVFYSRPSIDILFDSASDAYGERLAGVLLTGANNDGAQGLLQIKHYKGFTVIQDPQQAQASTMPEAALALHSPDYLLSLNEIGPLLAELERIAC
;
A
#
# COMPACT_ATOMS: atom_id res chain seq x y z
N ARG A 1 13.81 -6.92 -14.29
CA ARG A 1 14.17 -7.86 -13.21
C ARG A 1 14.50 -7.11 -11.94
N LEU A 2 13.89 -7.52 -10.83
CA LEU A 2 14.09 -6.88 -9.54
C LEU A 2 15.32 -7.49 -8.83
N PRO A 3 16.10 -6.67 -8.10
CA PRO A 3 17.31 -7.14 -7.42
C PRO A 3 17.02 -7.80 -6.06
N PHE A 4 15.78 -8.17 -5.79
CA PHE A 4 15.36 -8.78 -4.52
C PHE A 4 14.28 -9.81 -4.78
N PRO A 5 14.06 -10.75 -3.83
CA PRO A 5 13.03 -11.75 -3.96
C PRO A 5 11.63 -11.15 -4.10
N VAL A 6 10.86 -11.74 -5.00
CA VAL A 6 9.44 -11.40 -5.21
C VAL A 6 8.65 -12.69 -5.03
N LYS A 7 7.64 -12.67 -4.17
CA LYS A 7 6.84 -13.87 -3.95
C LYS A 7 5.39 -13.55 -3.65
N GLU A 8 4.50 -14.47 -3.99
CA GLU A 8 3.12 -14.42 -3.56
C GLU A 8 3.05 -14.69 -2.07
N ALA A 9 2.26 -13.90 -1.34
CA ALA A 9 2.14 -14.03 0.10
C ALA A 9 1.44 -15.35 0.47
N ASP A 10 1.96 -16.01 1.51
CA ASP A 10 1.33 -17.18 2.11
C ASP A 10 0.69 -16.82 3.45
N ASP A 11 -0.38 -17.50 3.79
CA ASP A 11 -1.04 -17.30 5.07
C ASP A 11 -0.11 -17.65 6.23
N LYS A 12 -0.03 -16.73 7.22
CA LYS A 12 0.78 -16.89 8.44
C LYS A 12 2.28 -16.86 8.24
N GLU A 13 2.76 -16.43 7.05
CA GLU A 13 4.21 -16.32 6.88
C GLU A 13 4.75 -15.04 7.52
N SER A 14 5.96 -15.12 8.06
CA SER A 14 6.64 -13.94 8.63
C SER A 14 7.15 -13.02 7.52
N ILE A 15 6.95 -11.72 7.72
CA ILE A 15 7.47 -10.71 6.80
C ILE A 15 8.98 -10.62 6.97
N ARG A 16 9.72 -10.73 5.85
CA ARG A 16 11.17 -10.65 5.83
C ARG A 16 11.63 -9.37 5.14
N PRO A 17 12.61 -8.67 5.71
CA PRO A 17 13.20 -7.52 5.03
C PRO A 17 13.71 -7.87 3.64
N GLY A 18 13.69 -6.90 2.73
CA GLY A 18 14.23 -7.06 1.38
C GLY A 18 13.42 -7.98 0.47
N THR A 19 12.18 -8.27 0.82
CA THR A 19 11.30 -9.14 0.03
C THR A 19 10.07 -8.35 -0.42
N LEU A 20 9.70 -8.49 -1.69
CA LEU A 20 8.44 -7.96 -2.20
C LEU A 20 7.38 -9.05 -2.17
N TYR A 21 6.30 -8.79 -1.43
CA TYR A 21 5.16 -9.70 -1.36
C TYR A 21 4.01 -9.13 -2.16
N PHE A 22 3.26 -9.98 -2.84
CA PHE A 22 2.01 -9.57 -3.47
C PHE A 22 0.87 -10.46 -3.03
N ALA A 23 -0.32 -9.87 -3.01
CA ALA A 23 -1.52 -10.57 -2.58
C ALA A 23 -1.94 -11.59 -3.65
N PRO A 24 -2.28 -12.83 -3.25
CA PRO A 24 -2.83 -13.78 -4.21
C PRO A 24 -4.23 -13.35 -4.68
N SER A 25 -4.56 -13.72 -5.91
CA SER A 25 -5.85 -13.41 -6.49
C SER A 25 -6.99 -14.02 -5.66
N GLY A 26 -8.04 -13.23 -5.41
CA GLY A 26 -9.21 -13.69 -4.69
C GLY A 26 -9.11 -13.72 -3.18
N TYR A 27 -8.00 -13.22 -2.61
CA TYR A 27 -7.79 -13.14 -1.16
C TYR A 27 -7.45 -11.72 -0.74
N HIS A 28 -7.98 -11.31 0.41
CA HIS A 28 -7.48 -10.11 1.08
C HIS A 28 -6.18 -10.45 1.80
N LEU A 29 -5.21 -9.55 1.71
CA LEU A 29 -3.94 -9.66 2.40
C LEU A 29 -3.93 -8.67 3.56
N SER A 30 -3.62 -9.17 4.74
CA SER A 30 -3.49 -8.33 5.95
C SER A 30 -2.13 -8.54 6.58
N VAL A 31 -1.68 -7.50 7.30
CA VAL A 31 -0.47 -7.56 8.13
C VAL A 31 -0.93 -7.66 9.58
N GLU A 32 -0.50 -8.72 10.27
CA GLU A 32 -0.83 -8.90 11.68
C GLU A 32 0.14 -8.12 12.57
N THR A 33 -0.26 -7.86 13.80
CA THR A 33 0.57 -7.07 14.73
C THR A 33 1.89 -7.75 15.09
N ASP A 34 1.98 -9.07 14.94
CA ASP A 34 3.23 -9.81 15.12
C ASP A 34 4.09 -9.83 13.85
N ARG A 35 3.66 -9.07 12.81
CA ARG A 35 4.35 -8.94 11.52
C ARG A 35 4.40 -10.23 10.72
N THR A 36 3.34 -11.00 10.81
CA THR A 36 3.05 -12.05 9.86
C THR A 36 1.98 -11.59 8.88
N LEU A 37 1.90 -12.25 7.74
CA LEU A 37 0.85 -12.01 6.76
C LEU A 37 -0.32 -12.94 7.01
N SER A 38 -1.54 -12.49 6.72
CA SER A 38 -2.72 -13.34 6.76
C SER A 38 -3.55 -13.15 5.50
N LEU A 39 -4.20 -14.22 5.07
CA LEU A 39 -5.08 -14.23 3.90
C LEU A 39 -6.50 -14.50 4.33
N SER A 40 -7.47 -13.81 3.73
CA SER A 40 -8.88 -14.06 4.00
C SER A 40 -9.71 -13.97 2.72
N GLN A 41 -10.87 -14.62 2.74
CA GLN A 41 -11.84 -14.54 1.65
C GLN A 41 -13.11 -13.81 2.09
N GLU A 42 -12.99 -12.88 3.03
CA GLU A 42 -14.08 -12.01 3.42
C GLU A 42 -14.60 -11.21 2.22
N ASP A 43 -15.73 -10.55 2.41
CA ASP A 43 -16.42 -9.85 1.33
C ASP A 43 -15.51 -8.84 0.62
N ARG A 44 -15.80 -8.63 -0.66
CA ARG A 44 -15.09 -7.64 -1.47
C ARG A 44 -15.32 -6.24 -0.94
N VAL A 45 -14.30 -5.38 -1.05
CA VAL A 45 -14.36 -3.96 -0.69
C VAL A 45 -14.31 -3.17 -2.00
N PHE A 46 -15.32 -2.34 -2.27
CA PHE A 46 -15.49 -1.68 -3.57
C PHE A 46 -15.31 -2.66 -4.72
N TYR A 47 -15.91 -3.85 -4.60
CA TYR A 47 -15.81 -4.94 -5.58
C TYR A 47 -14.42 -5.53 -5.72
N SER A 48 -13.47 -5.20 -4.85
CA SER A 48 -12.07 -5.67 -4.93
C SER A 48 -11.75 -6.70 -3.86
N ARG A 49 -11.05 -7.74 -4.27
CA ARG A 49 -10.40 -8.72 -3.41
C ARG A 49 -9.19 -9.29 -4.16
N PRO A 50 -7.96 -8.91 -3.81
CA PRO A 50 -7.55 -8.17 -2.60
C PRO A 50 -7.98 -6.71 -2.59
N SER A 51 -8.19 -6.16 -1.38
CA SER A 51 -8.50 -4.76 -1.16
C SER A 51 -7.29 -4.04 -0.59
N ILE A 52 -6.97 -2.87 -1.15
CA ILE A 52 -5.90 -2.01 -0.66
C ILE A 52 -6.24 -1.46 0.72
N ASP A 53 -7.51 -1.07 0.96
CA ASP A 53 -7.93 -0.54 2.26
C ASP A 53 -7.69 -1.55 3.38
N ILE A 54 -8.01 -2.83 3.16
CA ILE A 54 -7.78 -3.87 4.15
C ILE A 54 -6.29 -4.01 4.45
N LEU A 55 -5.45 -4.03 3.42
CA LEU A 55 -4.00 -4.11 3.60
C LEU A 55 -3.47 -2.90 4.36
N PHE A 56 -3.85 -1.71 3.95
CA PHE A 56 -3.35 -0.46 4.56
C PHE A 56 -3.79 -0.31 6.01
N ASP A 57 -5.05 -0.64 6.32
CA ASP A 57 -5.55 -0.57 7.69
C ASP A 57 -4.78 -1.50 8.61
N SER A 58 -4.59 -2.74 8.21
CA SER A 58 -3.86 -3.72 9.01
C SER A 58 -2.37 -3.35 9.14
N ALA A 59 -1.75 -2.90 8.06
CA ALA A 59 -0.36 -2.47 8.08
C ALA A 59 -0.16 -1.25 8.99
N SER A 60 -1.12 -0.32 9.03
CA SER A 60 -1.09 0.84 9.93
C SER A 60 -1.06 0.40 11.39
N ASP A 61 -1.87 -0.58 11.76
CA ASP A 61 -1.88 -1.12 13.12
C ASP A 61 -0.55 -1.79 13.48
N ALA A 62 0.05 -2.49 12.53
CA ALA A 62 1.28 -3.25 12.78
C ALA A 62 2.53 -2.37 12.84
N TYR A 63 2.62 -1.36 11.98
CA TYR A 63 3.85 -0.59 11.80
C TYR A 63 3.77 0.87 12.25
N GLY A 64 2.57 1.46 12.31
CA GLY A 64 2.40 2.84 12.73
C GLY A 64 3.21 3.81 11.89
N GLU A 65 4.04 4.63 12.53
CA GLU A 65 4.85 5.65 11.86
C GLU A 65 5.97 5.10 11.00
N ARG A 66 6.25 3.80 11.08
CA ARG A 66 7.27 3.13 10.27
C ARG A 66 6.74 2.66 8.91
N LEU A 67 5.48 2.95 8.61
CA LEU A 67 4.85 2.52 7.37
C LEU A 67 4.90 3.64 6.34
N ALA A 68 5.20 3.27 5.10
CA ALA A 68 5.00 4.14 3.96
C ALA A 68 3.95 3.51 3.04
N GLY A 69 2.93 4.29 2.68
CA GLY A 69 1.89 3.88 1.74
C GLY A 69 2.02 4.64 0.44
N VAL A 70 1.92 3.93 -0.67
CA VAL A 70 1.97 4.52 -2.02
C VAL A 70 0.72 4.10 -2.77
N LEU A 71 -0.06 5.07 -3.22
CA LEU A 71 -1.29 4.82 -3.97
C LEU A 71 -1.11 5.26 -5.41
N LEU A 72 -1.28 4.32 -6.32
CA LEU A 72 -1.05 4.52 -7.74
C LEU A 72 -2.36 4.67 -8.51
N THR A 73 -2.29 4.62 -9.82
CA THR A 73 -3.44 4.66 -10.70
C THR A 73 -4.47 3.59 -10.33
N GLY A 74 -5.75 3.90 -10.46
CA GLY A 74 -6.81 2.97 -10.16
C GLY A 74 -8.19 3.53 -10.48
N ALA A 75 -9.13 2.65 -10.76
CA ALA A 75 -10.44 3.01 -11.27
C ALA A 75 -11.56 3.03 -10.20
N ASN A 76 -11.22 2.79 -8.93
CA ASN A 76 -12.19 2.86 -7.85
C ASN A 76 -11.61 3.55 -6.61
N ASN A 77 -12.39 3.65 -5.54
CA ASN A 77 -11.99 4.37 -4.33
C ASN A 77 -11.24 3.51 -3.31
N ASP A 78 -11.03 2.23 -3.60
CA ASP A 78 -10.30 1.35 -2.70
C ASP A 78 -8.87 1.85 -2.53
N GLY A 79 -8.43 1.97 -1.29
CA GLY A 79 -7.10 2.49 -0.95
C GLY A 79 -7.11 3.91 -0.41
N ALA A 80 -8.11 4.72 -0.73
CA ALA A 80 -8.16 6.11 -0.29
C ALA A 80 -8.32 6.22 1.24
N GLN A 81 -9.23 5.46 1.83
CA GLN A 81 -9.44 5.44 3.28
C GLN A 81 -8.24 4.82 4.00
N GLY A 82 -7.69 3.74 3.45
CA GLY A 82 -6.52 3.10 4.03
C GLY A 82 -5.30 4.00 4.04
N LEU A 83 -5.10 4.80 2.99
CA LEU A 83 -4.00 5.76 2.95
C LEU A 83 -4.20 6.86 3.99
N LEU A 84 -5.43 7.35 4.17
CA LEU A 84 -5.76 8.29 5.25
C LEU A 84 -5.42 7.69 6.61
N GLN A 85 -5.71 6.42 6.83
CA GLN A 85 -5.39 5.73 8.07
C GLN A 85 -3.88 5.68 8.31
N ILE A 86 -3.08 5.43 7.27
CA ILE A 86 -1.62 5.49 7.37
C ILE A 86 -1.19 6.89 7.84
N LYS A 87 -1.79 7.94 7.30
CA LYS A 87 -1.49 9.32 7.69
C LYS A 87 -1.86 9.59 9.15
N HIS A 88 -3.02 9.10 9.59
CA HIS A 88 -3.46 9.24 10.99
C HIS A 88 -2.48 8.58 11.96
N TYR A 89 -1.88 7.48 11.59
CA TYR A 89 -0.87 6.78 12.40
C TYR A 89 0.53 7.35 12.21
N LYS A 90 0.63 8.51 11.56
CA LYS A 90 1.89 9.23 11.30
C LYS A 90 2.84 8.49 10.36
N GLY A 91 2.33 7.61 9.55
CA GLY A 91 3.07 7.00 8.45
C GLY A 91 3.27 7.98 7.31
N PHE A 92 4.09 7.57 6.35
CA PHE A 92 4.44 8.37 5.19
C PHE A 92 3.53 8.02 4.02
N THR A 93 2.96 9.04 3.36
CA THR A 93 2.01 8.79 2.26
C THR A 93 2.45 9.44 0.96
N VAL A 94 2.27 8.70 -0.13
CA VAL A 94 2.57 9.14 -1.49
C VAL A 94 1.37 8.82 -2.38
N ILE A 95 0.95 9.78 -3.17
CA ILE A 95 -0.11 9.59 -4.16
C ILE A 95 0.46 9.90 -5.54
N GLN A 96 0.16 9.04 -6.51
CA GLN A 96 0.50 9.33 -7.89
C GLN A 96 -0.31 10.53 -8.37
N ASP A 97 0.33 11.46 -9.07
CA ASP A 97 -0.32 12.64 -9.60
C ASP A 97 -1.49 12.23 -10.50
N PRO A 98 -2.74 12.65 -10.18
CA PRO A 98 -3.91 12.28 -10.99
C PRO A 98 -3.81 12.70 -12.45
N GLN A 99 -3.11 13.79 -12.74
CA GLN A 99 -2.95 14.28 -14.11
C GLN A 99 -2.06 13.36 -14.95
N GLN A 100 -1.25 12.53 -14.31
CA GLN A 100 -0.37 11.58 -14.98
C GLN A 100 -0.82 10.14 -14.80
N ALA A 101 -1.90 9.91 -14.04
CA ALA A 101 -2.44 8.58 -13.84
C ALA A 101 -3.33 8.20 -15.01
N GLN A 102 -3.21 6.95 -15.48
CA GLN A 102 -4.04 6.44 -16.56
C GLN A 102 -5.51 6.35 -16.13
N ALA A 103 -5.76 6.03 -14.86
CA ALA A 103 -7.08 6.07 -14.23
C ALA A 103 -6.96 6.90 -12.95
N SER A 104 -7.58 8.06 -12.89
CA SER A 104 -7.37 9.03 -11.82
C SER A 104 -8.32 8.90 -10.63
N THR A 105 -9.32 8.02 -10.69
CA THR A 105 -10.34 7.90 -9.64
C THR A 105 -9.74 7.64 -8.26
N MET A 106 -8.82 6.69 -8.15
CA MET A 106 -8.20 6.33 -6.89
C MET A 106 -7.31 7.46 -6.33
N PRO A 107 -6.38 8.05 -7.11
CA PRO A 107 -5.61 9.20 -6.62
C PRO A 107 -6.48 10.39 -6.22
N GLU A 108 -7.50 10.71 -6.99
CA GLU A 108 -8.38 11.83 -6.68
C GLU A 108 -9.20 11.58 -5.42
N ALA A 109 -9.68 10.37 -5.21
CA ALA A 109 -10.40 10.00 -3.98
C ALA A 109 -9.49 10.15 -2.75
N ALA A 110 -8.23 9.76 -2.85
CA ALA A 110 -7.28 9.90 -1.76
C ALA A 110 -6.97 11.38 -1.48
N LEU A 111 -6.77 12.20 -2.52
CA LEU A 111 -6.51 13.63 -2.35
C LEU A 111 -7.70 14.38 -1.75
N ALA A 112 -8.93 13.90 -1.96
CA ALA A 112 -10.10 14.48 -1.33
C ALA A 112 -10.14 14.25 0.19
N LEU A 113 -9.42 13.25 0.69
CA LEU A 113 -9.42 12.89 2.12
C LEU A 113 -8.27 13.52 2.89
N HIS A 114 -7.09 13.69 2.28
CA HIS A 114 -5.94 14.25 3.00
C HIS A 114 -4.88 14.78 2.03
N SER A 115 -3.95 15.56 2.57
CA SER A 115 -2.75 15.98 1.85
C SER A 115 -1.64 14.96 2.06
N PRO A 116 -1.14 14.30 1.00
CA PRO A 116 -0.04 13.34 1.14
C PRO A 116 1.28 14.04 1.43
N ASP A 117 2.28 13.29 1.88
CA ASP A 117 3.63 13.81 2.02
C ASP A 117 4.24 14.15 0.66
N TYR A 118 3.94 13.35 -0.37
CA TYR A 118 4.35 13.65 -1.75
C TYR A 118 3.24 13.33 -2.74
N LEU A 119 3.16 14.17 -3.77
CA LEU A 119 2.34 13.95 -4.95
C LEU A 119 3.30 13.84 -6.14
N LEU A 120 3.46 12.65 -6.70
CA LEU A 120 4.55 12.37 -7.64
C LEU A 120 4.07 11.69 -8.91
N SER A 121 4.80 11.88 -10.00
CA SER A 121 4.65 11.06 -11.19
C SER A 121 5.24 9.68 -10.96
N LEU A 122 4.83 8.73 -11.80
CA LEU A 122 5.37 7.37 -11.70
C LEU A 122 6.89 7.34 -11.82
N ASN A 123 7.46 8.21 -12.67
CA ASN A 123 8.92 8.30 -12.85
C ASN A 123 9.64 8.78 -11.59
N GLU A 124 8.96 9.50 -10.71
CA GLU A 124 9.54 10.03 -9.47
C GLU A 124 9.37 9.07 -8.30
N ILE A 125 8.37 8.19 -8.36
CA ILE A 125 8.06 7.26 -7.25
C ILE A 125 9.17 6.22 -7.09
N GLY A 126 9.68 5.65 -8.17
CA GLY A 126 10.75 4.67 -8.10
C GLY A 126 11.99 5.16 -7.35
N PRO A 127 12.56 6.32 -7.73
CA PRO A 127 13.67 6.90 -6.99
C PRO A 127 13.37 7.19 -5.52
N LEU A 128 12.16 7.63 -5.18
CA LEU A 128 11.75 7.84 -3.79
C LEU A 128 11.77 6.54 -3.00
N LEU A 129 11.24 5.46 -3.56
CA LEU A 129 11.23 4.16 -2.88
C LEU A 129 12.66 3.66 -2.62
N ALA A 130 13.56 3.84 -3.58
CA ALA A 130 14.97 3.50 -3.39
C ALA A 130 15.61 4.31 -2.27
N GLU A 131 15.29 5.59 -2.17
CA GLU A 131 15.79 6.45 -1.10
C GLU A 131 15.25 6.04 0.27
N LEU A 132 13.97 5.68 0.37
CA LEU A 132 13.38 5.20 1.61
C LEU A 132 14.03 3.91 2.08
N GLU A 133 14.32 2.99 1.17
CA GLU A 133 15.04 1.75 1.49
C GLU A 133 16.41 2.05 2.06
N ARG A 134 17.14 2.97 1.44
CA ARG A 134 18.48 3.36 1.88
C ARG A 134 18.47 3.94 3.30
N ILE A 135 17.47 4.74 3.63
CA ILE A 135 17.34 5.35 4.96
C ILE A 135 16.94 4.30 6.00
N ALA A 136 16.06 3.36 5.64
CA ALA A 136 15.56 2.34 6.55
C ALA A 136 16.59 1.26 6.89
N CYS A 137 17.55 1.05 6.02
CA CYS A 137 18.66 0.14 6.23
C CYS A 137 19.87 0.88 6.76
#